data_8b3e1d7ddfacf125e3db2d9b9f85f2ad
#
_entry.id   8b3e1d7ddfacf125e3db2d9b9f85f2ad
#
_cell.length_a   1.000
_cell.length_b   1.000
_cell.length_c   1.000
_cell.angle_alpha   90.00
_cell.angle_beta   90.00
_cell.angle_gamma   90.00
#
_symmetry.space_group_name_H-M   'P 1'
#
loop_
_entity.id
_entity.type
_entity.pdbx_description
1 polymer ?
#
loop_
_entity_poly.entity_id
_entity_poly.type
_entity_poly.pdbx_seq_one_letter_code
_entity_poly.pdbx_strand_id
1 'polypeptide(L)'
;MPNIEITTKPTGRSPENKVHFGNRSNYLDMTRPKYKKVGEEKYFWEFYEDLNEYDFKHSLVFHTSGFCFRVETNDDRHAQFVRNMFTVVDNPYEHTADWTIIHNTEIKCTPTIAVHLDEHIMLIGGTTFLGEIKKGVFGILSFELPEQNVLPMHCAAFTWENKVNLMFGLSGTGKTTLSSDPEFMLISDDEVSWNEKGIRKIEEGCYAKSEGLTPETHETIFNAVEEAKRRETLVVENPGAANARLS
;
A
#
# COMPACT_ATOMS: atom_id res chain seq x y z
N MET A 1 -11.35 -5.11 24.24
CA MET A 1 -11.09 -3.95 23.37
C MET A 1 -12.30 -3.79 22.45
N PRO A 2 -12.76 -2.58 22.13
CA PRO A 2 -13.86 -2.43 21.20
C PRO A 2 -13.44 -2.92 19.81
N ASN A 3 -14.31 -3.67 19.15
CA ASN A 3 -14.14 -4.06 17.76
C ASN A 3 -14.05 -2.80 16.89
N ILE A 4 -12.91 -2.56 16.26
CA ILE A 4 -12.77 -1.48 15.28
C ILE A 4 -13.18 -2.05 13.93
N GLU A 5 -14.37 -1.70 13.48
CA GLU A 5 -14.83 -1.98 12.12
C GLU A 5 -14.36 -0.87 11.20
N ILE A 6 -13.33 -1.14 10.40
CA ILE A 6 -12.89 -0.19 9.36
C ILE A 6 -13.56 -0.60 8.06
N THR A 7 -14.62 0.08 7.68
CA THR A 7 -15.22 -0.06 6.37
C THR A 7 -14.54 0.92 5.42
N THR A 8 -13.67 0.43 4.54
CA THR A 8 -13.24 1.22 3.38
C THR A 8 -14.28 1.04 2.28
N LYS A 9 -14.97 2.10 1.88
CA LYS A 9 -15.75 2.09 0.65
C LYS A 9 -14.78 2.41 -0.49
N PRO A 10 -14.48 1.47 -1.39
CA PRO A 10 -13.82 1.81 -2.64
C PRO A 10 -14.79 2.69 -3.42
N THR A 11 -14.37 3.90 -3.77
CA THR A 11 -15.15 4.79 -4.63
C THR A 11 -15.40 4.08 -5.97
N GLY A 12 -16.68 3.75 -6.25
CA GLY A 12 -17.11 3.22 -7.55
C GLY A 12 -17.25 1.70 -7.66
N ARG A 13 -17.15 0.91 -6.58
CA ARG A 13 -17.40 -0.54 -6.59
C ARG A 13 -18.57 -0.93 -5.69
N SER A 14 -19.20 -2.06 -6.01
CA SER A 14 -20.30 -2.68 -5.29
C SER A 14 -20.11 -2.64 -3.78
N PRO A 15 -21.18 -2.42 -2.99
CA PRO A 15 -21.13 -2.41 -1.52
C PRO A 15 -20.72 -3.75 -0.88
N GLU A 16 -20.38 -4.74 -1.68
CA GLU A 16 -20.06 -6.10 -1.24
C GLU A 16 -18.59 -6.32 -0.83
N ASN A 17 -17.68 -5.37 -1.12
CA ASN A 17 -16.27 -5.48 -0.74
C ASN A 17 -15.99 -4.72 0.56
N LYS A 18 -16.14 -5.38 1.68
CA LYS A 18 -15.81 -4.85 3.00
C LYS A 18 -14.55 -5.52 3.52
N VAL A 19 -13.54 -4.72 3.86
CA VAL A 19 -12.37 -5.18 4.60
C VAL A 19 -12.69 -5.07 6.09
N HIS A 20 -12.61 -6.16 6.80
CA HIS A 20 -12.78 -6.18 8.24
C HIS A 20 -11.44 -6.38 8.91
N PHE A 21 -11.03 -5.42 9.74
CA PHE A 21 -9.92 -5.58 10.68
C PHE A 21 -10.51 -5.85 12.06
N GLY A 22 -10.13 -6.91 12.68
CA GLY A 22 -10.63 -7.25 14.02
C GLY A 22 -10.07 -8.55 14.58
N ASN A 23 -10.45 -8.87 15.79
CA ASN A 23 -9.98 -10.04 16.52
C ASN A 23 -10.14 -11.33 15.71
N ARG A 24 -9.09 -12.15 15.73
CA ARG A 24 -9.05 -13.59 15.42
C ARG A 24 -10.10 -14.04 14.42
N SER A 25 -9.90 -13.91 13.15
CA SER A 25 -10.78 -14.43 12.10
C SER A 25 -11.63 -13.44 11.33
N ASN A 26 -11.17 -12.24 11.14
CA ASN A 26 -11.87 -11.33 10.25
C ASN A 26 -11.29 -11.40 8.83
N TYR A 27 -12.13 -11.79 7.89
CA TYR A 27 -11.80 -11.89 6.49
C TYR A 27 -12.48 -10.81 5.69
N LEU A 28 -12.00 -10.65 4.48
CA LEU A 28 -12.81 -10.08 3.43
C LEU A 28 -14.04 -10.93 3.15
N ASP A 29 -15.20 -10.28 3.02
CA ASP A 29 -16.36 -10.91 2.40
C ASP A 29 -16.05 -11.10 0.92
N MET A 30 -15.75 -12.34 0.58
CA MET A 30 -15.35 -12.69 -0.75
C MET A 30 -16.56 -13.09 -1.57
N THR A 31 -16.75 -12.46 -2.71
CA THR A 31 -17.84 -12.75 -3.65
C THR A 31 -17.71 -14.10 -4.33
N ARG A 32 -16.58 -14.80 -4.15
CA ARG A 32 -16.42 -16.18 -4.61
C ARG A 32 -17.34 -17.14 -3.86
N PRO A 33 -17.96 -18.11 -4.55
CA PRO A 33 -18.85 -19.09 -3.89
C PRO A 33 -18.22 -19.84 -2.73
N LYS A 34 -16.92 -20.15 -2.77
CA LYS A 34 -16.22 -20.86 -1.68
C LYS A 34 -15.84 -19.96 -0.51
N TYR A 35 -15.86 -18.63 -0.68
CA TYR A 35 -15.49 -17.66 0.34
C TYR A 35 -16.65 -16.75 0.73
N LYS A 36 -17.82 -17.32 1.01
CA LYS A 36 -19.06 -16.54 1.19
C LYS A 36 -19.24 -15.96 2.59
N LYS A 37 -18.49 -16.42 3.57
CA LYS A 37 -18.71 -16.05 4.96
C LYS A 37 -17.57 -15.20 5.49
N VAL A 38 -17.93 -14.05 6.00
CA VAL A 38 -17.01 -13.19 6.76
C VAL A 38 -16.80 -13.77 8.14
N GLY A 39 -15.56 -13.76 8.65
CA GLY A 39 -15.26 -14.19 10.01
C GLY A 39 -15.00 -15.68 10.21
N GLU A 40 -14.87 -16.48 9.17
CA GLU A 40 -14.49 -17.88 9.28
C GLU A 40 -13.02 -18.11 8.88
N GLU A 41 -12.19 -18.45 9.84
CA GLU A 41 -10.75 -18.68 9.70
C GLU A 41 -10.40 -19.68 8.59
N LYS A 42 -11.18 -20.73 8.43
CA LYS A 42 -10.96 -21.74 7.39
C LYS A 42 -10.97 -21.16 5.97
N TYR A 43 -11.73 -20.10 5.69
CA TYR A 43 -11.76 -19.46 4.36
C TYR A 43 -10.51 -18.64 4.09
N PHE A 44 -9.90 -18.07 5.13
CA PHE A 44 -8.58 -17.45 5.01
C PHE A 44 -7.54 -18.49 4.59
N TRP A 45 -7.49 -19.63 5.26
CA TRP A 45 -6.52 -20.68 4.99
C TRP A 45 -6.75 -21.36 3.63
N GLU A 46 -8.00 -21.58 3.22
CA GLU A 46 -8.30 -22.04 1.87
C GLU A 46 -7.77 -21.07 0.80
N PHE A 47 -7.90 -19.76 1.02
CA PHE A 47 -7.38 -18.76 0.10
C PHE A 47 -5.85 -18.68 0.16
N TYR A 48 -5.26 -18.85 1.33
CA TYR A 48 -3.82 -18.97 1.51
C TYR A 48 -3.26 -20.15 0.71
N GLU A 49 -3.88 -21.32 0.80
CA GLU A 49 -3.50 -22.52 0.03
C GLU A 49 -3.61 -22.25 -1.47
N ASP A 50 -4.72 -21.68 -1.94
CA ASP A 50 -4.91 -21.32 -3.35
C ASP A 50 -3.81 -20.39 -3.88
N LEU A 51 -3.38 -19.40 -3.09
CA LEU A 51 -2.30 -18.49 -3.48
C LEU A 51 -0.94 -19.17 -3.50
N ASN A 52 -0.68 -20.09 -2.58
CA ASN A 52 0.58 -20.81 -2.46
C ASN A 52 0.72 -22.00 -3.45
N GLU A 53 -0.31 -22.34 -4.23
CA GLU A 53 -0.17 -23.30 -5.36
C GLU A 53 0.75 -22.75 -6.47
N TYR A 54 1.07 -21.46 -6.44
CA TYR A 54 1.91 -20.81 -7.44
C TYR A 54 3.30 -20.51 -6.88
N ASP A 55 4.31 -20.63 -7.73
CA ASP A 55 5.69 -20.25 -7.39
C ASP A 55 5.81 -18.73 -7.33
N PHE A 56 6.34 -18.22 -6.22
CA PHE A 56 6.70 -16.82 -6.10
C PHE A 56 8.09 -16.58 -6.67
N LYS A 57 8.19 -15.63 -7.59
CA LYS A 57 9.47 -15.24 -8.22
C LYS A 57 10.29 -14.31 -7.33
N HIS A 58 9.61 -13.55 -6.48
CA HIS A 58 10.23 -12.50 -5.68
C HIS A 58 9.84 -12.63 -4.22
N SER A 59 10.87 -12.59 -3.36
CA SER A 59 10.75 -12.39 -1.92
C SER A 59 11.49 -11.10 -1.57
N LEU A 60 10.74 -10.10 -1.11
CA LEU A 60 11.25 -8.76 -0.84
C LEU A 60 11.03 -8.43 0.63
N VAL A 61 12.07 -7.95 1.31
CA VAL A 61 11.97 -7.55 2.71
C VAL A 61 12.35 -6.08 2.85
N PHE A 62 11.58 -5.34 3.61
CA PHE A 62 11.82 -3.95 3.92
C PHE A 62 11.38 -3.60 5.34
N HIS A 63 11.89 -2.49 5.85
CA HIS A 63 11.53 -1.97 7.16
C HIS A 63 10.83 -0.62 7.02
N THR A 64 9.70 -0.46 7.68
CA THR A 64 9.05 0.85 7.82
C THR A 64 8.36 0.98 9.16
N SER A 65 8.42 2.18 9.75
CA SER A 65 7.74 2.53 11.01
C SER A 65 8.02 1.57 12.18
N GLY A 66 9.19 0.89 12.18
CA GLY A 66 9.60 -0.05 13.23
C GLY A 66 9.19 -1.50 12.98
N PHE A 67 8.52 -1.80 11.89
CA PHE A 67 8.13 -3.16 11.49
C PHE A 67 8.93 -3.66 10.29
N CYS A 68 9.15 -4.97 10.26
CA CYS A 68 9.74 -5.71 9.16
C CYS A 68 8.64 -6.37 8.33
N PHE A 69 8.54 -6.03 7.07
CA PHE A 69 7.60 -6.61 6.12
C PHE A 69 8.30 -7.51 5.11
N ARG A 70 7.69 -8.65 4.81
CA ARG A 70 8.05 -9.51 3.69
C ARG A 70 6.93 -9.49 2.66
N VAL A 71 7.28 -9.33 1.39
CA VAL A 71 6.34 -9.42 0.26
C VAL A 71 6.78 -10.56 -0.63
N GLU A 72 5.92 -11.55 -0.78
CA GLU A 72 6.06 -12.64 -1.75
C GLU A 72 5.17 -12.32 -2.96
N THR A 73 5.76 -12.26 -4.16
CA THR A 73 4.99 -11.99 -5.38
C THR A 73 5.50 -12.74 -6.60
N ASN A 74 4.60 -13.07 -7.52
CA ASN A 74 4.92 -13.68 -8.81
C ASN A 74 5.07 -12.66 -9.95
N ASP A 75 4.82 -11.39 -9.71
CA ASP A 75 4.78 -10.34 -10.74
C ASP A 75 5.97 -9.37 -10.63
N ASP A 76 6.74 -9.23 -11.70
CA ASP A 76 7.94 -8.38 -11.76
C ASP A 76 7.63 -6.89 -11.55
N ARG A 77 6.46 -6.41 -12.00
CA ARG A 77 6.04 -5.01 -11.83
C ARG A 77 5.72 -4.72 -10.36
N HIS A 78 5.09 -5.66 -9.66
CA HIS A 78 4.82 -5.52 -8.22
C HIS A 78 6.11 -5.56 -7.43
N ALA A 79 7.06 -6.43 -7.79
CA ALA A 79 8.37 -6.44 -7.16
C ALA A 79 9.12 -5.11 -7.38
N GLN A 80 9.10 -4.56 -8.60
CA GLN A 80 9.70 -3.25 -8.87
C GLN A 80 8.96 -2.12 -8.14
N PHE A 81 7.63 -2.18 -8.08
CA PHE A 81 6.83 -1.22 -7.31
C PHE A 81 7.23 -1.21 -5.82
N VAL A 82 7.38 -2.38 -5.19
CA VAL A 82 7.83 -2.47 -3.78
C VAL A 82 9.21 -1.84 -3.62
N ARG A 83 10.14 -2.07 -4.54
CA ARG A 83 11.48 -1.44 -4.52
C ARG A 83 11.43 0.08 -4.68
N ASN A 84 10.47 0.59 -5.42
CA ASN A 84 10.27 2.03 -5.59
C ASN A 84 9.67 2.70 -4.35
N MET A 85 8.77 1.97 -3.68
CA MET A 85 8.01 2.51 -2.53
C MET A 85 8.73 2.35 -1.20
N PHE A 86 9.61 1.35 -1.08
CA PHE A 86 10.28 1.01 0.18
C PHE A 86 11.75 0.71 -0.03
N THR A 87 12.56 0.97 0.98
CA THR A 87 13.98 0.56 0.97
C THR A 87 14.07 -0.93 1.27
N VAL A 88 14.20 -1.73 0.20
CA VAL A 88 14.31 -3.19 0.28
C VAL A 88 15.72 -3.60 0.72
N VAL A 89 15.83 -4.59 1.60
CA VAL A 89 17.11 -5.14 2.08
C VAL A 89 17.71 -6.12 1.07
N ASP A 90 19.03 -6.20 1.01
CA ASP A 90 19.75 -7.00 0.01
C ASP A 90 19.59 -8.52 0.22
N ASN A 91 19.52 -8.99 1.47
CA ASN A 91 19.36 -10.40 1.80
C ASN A 91 18.07 -10.66 2.59
N PRO A 92 16.97 -10.98 1.92
CA PRO A 92 15.67 -11.16 2.57
C PRO A 92 15.64 -12.36 3.54
N TYR A 93 16.53 -13.35 3.38
CA TYR A 93 16.53 -14.56 4.20
C TYR A 93 17.18 -14.38 5.57
N GLU A 94 17.93 -13.31 5.77
CA GLU A 94 18.54 -12.98 7.07
C GLU A 94 17.59 -12.22 8.02
N HIS A 95 16.40 -11.84 7.55
CA HIS A 95 15.43 -11.08 8.31
C HIS A 95 14.19 -11.88 8.65
N THR A 96 13.81 -11.88 9.92
CA THR A 96 12.50 -12.39 10.36
C THR A 96 11.49 -11.26 10.15
N ALA A 97 10.48 -11.50 9.34
CA ALA A 97 9.42 -10.54 9.09
C ALA A 97 8.41 -10.53 10.25
N ASP A 98 7.97 -9.35 10.66
CA ASP A 98 6.83 -9.19 11.57
C ASP A 98 5.52 -9.45 10.82
N TRP A 99 5.47 -9.07 9.54
CA TRP A 99 4.32 -9.26 8.67
C TRP A 99 4.72 -9.85 7.32
N THR A 100 3.91 -10.79 6.82
CA THR A 100 4.07 -11.36 5.48
C THR A 100 2.89 -10.99 4.60
N ILE A 101 3.16 -10.41 3.43
CA ILE A 101 2.18 -10.09 2.39
C ILE A 101 2.40 -11.07 1.23
N ILE A 102 1.39 -11.85 0.91
CA ILE A 102 1.38 -12.79 -0.21
C ILE A 102 0.52 -12.22 -1.31
N HIS A 103 1.14 -11.90 -2.45
CA HIS A 103 0.47 -11.30 -3.58
C HIS A 103 0.62 -12.19 -4.83
N ASN A 104 -0.52 -12.56 -5.43
CA ASN A 104 -0.53 -13.39 -6.62
C ASN A 104 -1.49 -12.84 -7.68
N THR A 105 -0.96 -12.48 -8.84
CA THR A 105 -1.73 -11.93 -9.97
C THR A 105 -2.34 -13.01 -10.87
N GLU A 106 -1.86 -14.26 -10.80
CA GLU A 106 -2.29 -15.35 -11.70
C GLU A 106 -3.57 -16.02 -11.23
N ILE A 107 -3.89 -15.92 -9.94
CA ILE A 107 -5.13 -16.50 -9.41
C ILE A 107 -6.35 -15.81 -10.00
N LYS A 108 -7.20 -16.62 -10.65
CA LYS A 108 -8.45 -16.13 -11.27
C LYS A 108 -9.55 -16.02 -10.24
N CYS A 109 -9.61 -14.92 -9.55
CA CYS A 109 -10.66 -14.62 -8.59
C CYS A 109 -11.12 -13.17 -8.69
N THR A 110 -12.23 -12.84 -8.05
CA THR A 110 -12.58 -11.46 -7.76
C THR A 110 -11.43 -10.83 -6.96
N PRO A 111 -11.06 -9.55 -7.20
CA PRO A 111 -10.07 -8.87 -6.40
C PRO A 111 -10.35 -9.04 -4.91
N THR A 112 -9.41 -9.64 -4.21
CA THR A 112 -9.58 -10.06 -2.83
C THR A 112 -8.35 -9.70 -2.02
N ILE A 113 -8.59 -9.07 -0.87
CA ILE A 113 -7.58 -8.79 0.15
C ILE A 113 -8.10 -9.38 1.46
N ALA A 114 -7.31 -10.24 2.10
CA ALA A 114 -7.62 -10.84 3.39
C ALA A 114 -6.46 -10.63 4.35
N VAL A 115 -6.75 -10.32 5.60
CA VAL A 115 -5.73 -10.08 6.64
C VAL A 115 -6.03 -10.93 7.85
N HIS A 116 -5.06 -11.71 8.29
CA HIS A 116 -5.09 -12.46 9.55
C HIS A 116 -4.19 -11.74 10.55
N LEU A 117 -4.80 -11.08 11.52
CA LEU A 117 -4.07 -10.22 12.45
C LEU A 117 -3.19 -11.00 13.43
N ASP A 118 -3.67 -12.15 13.91
CA ASP A 118 -2.90 -12.96 14.89
C ASP A 118 -1.71 -13.68 14.24
N GLU A 119 -1.82 -14.07 12.97
CA GLU A 119 -0.75 -14.75 12.22
C GLU A 119 0.14 -13.75 11.45
N HIS A 120 -0.22 -12.48 11.45
CA HIS A 120 0.48 -11.41 10.77
C HIS A 120 0.67 -11.68 9.25
N ILE A 121 -0.39 -12.17 8.61
CA ILE A 121 -0.41 -12.49 7.19
C ILE A 121 -1.47 -11.66 6.47
N MET A 122 -1.08 -11.08 5.34
CA MET A 122 -1.99 -10.45 4.39
C MET A 122 -1.94 -11.16 3.05
N LEU A 123 -3.09 -11.48 2.51
CA LEU A 123 -3.28 -12.16 1.23
C LEU A 123 -3.88 -11.20 0.22
N ILE A 124 -3.30 -11.12 -0.98
CA ILE A 124 -3.80 -10.31 -2.09
C ILE A 124 -3.88 -11.19 -3.34
N GLY A 125 -5.06 -11.33 -3.92
CA GLY A 125 -5.25 -12.11 -5.13
C GLY A 125 -6.32 -11.53 -6.06
N GLY A 126 -6.27 -11.95 -7.33
CA GLY A 126 -7.25 -11.55 -8.35
C GLY A 126 -7.17 -10.08 -8.77
N THR A 127 -6.08 -9.40 -8.47
CA THR A 127 -5.83 -8.01 -8.84
C THR A 127 -4.41 -7.82 -9.34
N THR A 128 -4.25 -6.94 -10.31
CA THR A 128 -2.95 -6.44 -10.79
C THR A 128 -2.71 -4.99 -10.35
N PHE A 129 -3.51 -4.51 -9.41
CA PHE A 129 -3.46 -3.14 -8.93
C PHE A 129 -2.27 -2.97 -7.97
N LEU A 130 -1.29 -2.17 -8.36
CA LEU A 130 -0.03 -1.97 -7.62
C LEU A 130 -0.26 -1.38 -6.22
N GLY A 131 -1.22 -0.46 -6.11
CA GLY A 131 -1.53 0.22 -4.86
C GLY A 131 -2.05 -0.66 -3.72
N GLU A 132 -2.44 -1.92 -3.98
CA GLU A 132 -2.99 -2.79 -2.93
C GLU A 132 -1.92 -3.17 -1.89
N ILE A 133 -0.67 -3.41 -2.31
CA ILE A 133 0.43 -3.70 -1.37
C ILE A 133 0.71 -2.48 -0.51
N LYS A 134 0.87 -1.29 -1.12
CA LYS A 134 1.10 -0.03 -0.40
C LYS A 134 0.00 0.25 0.62
N LYS A 135 -1.27 0.21 0.18
CA LYS A 135 -2.42 0.46 1.06
C LYS A 135 -2.60 -0.63 2.11
N GLY A 136 -2.18 -1.85 1.81
CA GLY A 136 -2.14 -2.95 2.75
C GLY A 136 -1.16 -2.69 3.89
N VAL A 137 0.07 -2.29 3.57
CA VAL A 137 1.08 -1.89 4.56
C VAL A 137 0.55 -0.76 5.45
N PHE A 138 -0.03 0.29 4.85
CA PHE A 138 -0.63 1.38 5.62
C PHE A 138 -1.80 0.90 6.50
N GLY A 139 -2.64 -0.02 6.00
CA GLY A 139 -3.74 -0.61 6.76
C GLY A 139 -3.24 -1.39 7.98
N ILE A 140 -2.21 -2.21 7.81
CA ILE A 140 -1.55 -2.95 8.90
C ILE A 140 -0.96 -1.97 9.92
N LEU A 141 -0.18 -0.99 9.46
CA LEU A 141 0.40 0.03 10.33
C LEU A 141 -0.65 0.88 11.04
N SER A 142 -1.81 1.09 10.43
CA SER A 142 -2.93 1.79 11.08
C SER A 142 -3.54 1.00 12.24
N PHE A 143 -3.34 -0.31 12.25
CA PHE A 143 -3.72 -1.19 13.35
C PHE A 143 -2.62 -1.28 14.42
N GLU A 144 -1.37 -1.47 14.01
CA GLU A 144 -0.22 -1.74 14.89
C GLU A 144 0.31 -0.48 15.62
N LEU A 145 0.45 0.64 14.91
CA LEU A 145 1.12 1.83 15.43
C LEU A 145 0.42 2.50 16.63
N PRO A 146 -0.92 2.54 16.72
CA PRO A 146 -1.60 3.10 17.90
C PRO A 146 -1.23 2.42 19.22
N GLU A 147 -0.95 1.12 19.21
CA GLU A 147 -0.47 0.39 20.38
C GLU A 147 0.90 0.86 20.86
N GLN A 148 1.68 1.47 19.97
CA GLN A 148 3.00 2.05 20.27
C GLN A 148 2.96 3.58 20.50
N ASN A 149 1.76 4.16 20.70
CA ASN A 149 1.53 5.61 20.81
C ASN A 149 2.02 6.39 19.59
N VAL A 150 1.87 5.80 18.40
CA VAL A 150 2.18 6.43 17.11
C VAL A 150 0.89 6.59 16.32
N LEU A 151 0.61 7.78 15.81
CA LEU A 151 -0.57 8.07 15.01
C LEU A 151 -0.26 7.95 13.51
N PRO A 152 -0.75 6.93 12.81
CA PRO A 152 -0.68 6.87 11.35
C PRO A 152 -1.71 7.80 10.73
N MET A 153 -1.33 8.52 9.67
CA MET A 153 -2.19 9.47 9.00
C MET A 153 -2.06 9.37 7.48
N HIS A 154 -3.21 9.31 6.80
CA HIS A 154 -3.29 9.43 5.35
C HIS A 154 -3.37 10.91 4.97
N CYS A 155 -2.22 11.55 4.88
CA CYS A 155 -2.06 12.96 4.53
C CYS A 155 -0.68 13.21 3.91
N ALA A 156 -0.57 14.28 3.14
CA ALA A 156 0.75 14.79 2.77
C ALA A 156 1.36 15.59 3.93
N ALA A 157 2.69 15.52 4.06
CA ALA A 157 3.46 16.27 5.03
C ALA A 157 4.65 16.96 4.36
N PHE A 158 4.87 18.22 4.68
CA PHE A 158 5.97 19.03 4.14
C PHE A 158 6.41 20.08 5.14
N THR A 159 7.64 20.58 5.01
CA THR A 159 8.11 21.71 5.78
C THR A 159 8.04 22.99 4.96
N TRP A 160 7.53 24.05 5.60
CA TRP A 160 7.50 25.41 5.11
C TRP A 160 7.67 26.37 6.27
N GLU A 161 8.49 27.40 6.09
CA GLU A 161 8.81 28.37 7.17
C GLU A 161 9.24 27.71 8.49
N ASN A 162 10.07 26.67 8.44
CA ASN A 162 10.53 25.89 9.58
C ASN A 162 9.40 25.21 10.41
N LYS A 163 8.24 24.99 9.80
CA LYS A 163 7.13 24.27 10.41
C LYS A 163 6.77 23.06 9.58
N VAL A 164 6.37 21.99 10.24
CA VAL A 164 5.75 20.84 9.57
C VAL A 164 4.28 21.16 9.35
N ASN A 165 3.86 21.05 8.09
CA ASN A 165 2.49 21.24 7.66
C ASN A 165 1.92 19.89 7.22
N LEU A 166 0.67 19.60 7.61
CA LEU A 166 -0.05 18.40 7.24
C LEU A 166 -1.24 18.79 6.35
N MET A 167 -1.35 18.14 5.20
CA MET A 167 -2.42 18.41 4.25
C MET A 167 -3.31 17.17 4.10
N PHE A 168 -4.52 17.26 4.62
CA PHE A 168 -5.54 16.24 4.50
C PHE A 168 -6.46 16.51 3.31
N GLY A 169 -6.94 15.45 2.68
CA GLY A 169 -7.90 15.57 1.58
C GLY A 169 -8.19 14.20 0.97
N LEU A 170 -9.31 14.12 0.26
CA LEU A 170 -9.69 12.92 -0.47
C LEU A 170 -8.79 12.69 -1.70
N SER A 171 -8.86 11.50 -2.29
CA SER A 171 -8.16 11.20 -3.54
C SER A 171 -8.60 12.18 -4.64
N GLY A 172 -7.62 12.76 -5.36
CA GLY A 172 -7.87 13.70 -6.44
C GLY A 172 -8.14 15.15 -6.02
N THR A 173 -8.01 15.50 -4.74
CA THR A 173 -8.17 16.87 -4.26
C THR A 173 -6.91 17.74 -4.42
N GLY A 174 -5.83 17.16 -4.96
CA GLY A 174 -4.59 17.89 -5.23
C GLY A 174 -3.54 17.81 -4.12
N LYS A 175 -3.67 16.90 -3.12
CA LYS A 175 -2.66 16.75 -2.05
C LYS A 175 -1.24 16.65 -2.58
N THR A 176 -0.98 15.65 -3.44
CA THR A 176 0.35 15.41 -4.03
C THR A 176 0.82 16.63 -4.84
N THR A 177 -0.06 17.22 -5.66
CA THR A 177 0.28 18.40 -6.48
C THR A 177 0.70 19.59 -5.63
N LEU A 178 -0.09 19.91 -4.60
CA LEU A 178 0.17 21.07 -3.75
C LEU A 178 1.37 20.85 -2.82
N SER A 179 1.51 19.64 -2.25
CA SER A 179 2.65 19.34 -1.35
C SER A 179 3.99 19.21 -2.08
N SER A 180 3.96 19.03 -3.40
CA SER A 180 5.16 18.94 -4.27
C SER A 180 5.58 20.30 -4.84
N ASP A 181 5.04 21.42 -4.32
CA ASP A 181 5.48 22.76 -4.71
C ASP A 181 6.98 22.91 -4.41
N PRO A 182 7.78 23.47 -5.34
CA PRO A 182 9.23 23.66 -5.14
C PRO A 182 9.62 24.52 -3.92
N GLU A 183 8.71 25.35 -3.39
CA GLU A 183 8.94 26.13 -2.19
C GLU A 183 8.91 25.28 -0.90
N PHE A 184 8.37 24.06 -0.98
CA PHE A 184 8.22 23.17 0.16
C PHE A 184 9.28 22.08 0.17
N MET A 185 9.69 21.65 1.35
CA MET A 185 10.49 20.44 1.49
C MET A 185 9.51 19.29 1.82
N LEU A 186 9.25 18.45 0.85
CA LEU A 186 8.34 17.31 0.97
C LEU A 186 8.91 16.27 1.97
N ILE A 187 8.08 15.83 2.91
CA ILE A 187 8.36 14.70 3.81
C ILE A 187 7.71 13.43 3.22
N SER A 188 6.43 13.50 2.88
CA SER A 188 5.67 12.45 2.22
C SER A 188 4.45 13.06 1.53
N ASP A 189 4.04 12.51 0.40
CA ASP A 189 2.89 13.00 -0.36
C ASP A 189 1.55 12.33 0.04
N ASP A 190 1.56 11.21 0.77
CA ASP A 190 0.33 10.45 1.02
C ASP A 190 0.21 9.83 2.43
N GLU A 191 1.29 9.25 2.99
CA GLU A 191 1.20 8.46 4.22
C GLU A 191 2.34 8.78 5.20
N VAL A 192 1.97 9.16 6.42
CA VAL A 192 2.91 9.51 7.49
C VAL A 192 2.52 8.93 8.84
N SER A 193 3.47 8.86 9.75
CA SER A 193 3.25 8.55 11.16
C SER A 193 3.72 9.69 12.05
N TRP A 194 3.03 9.92 13.15
CA TRP A 194 3.33 10.98 14.11
C TRP A 194 3.41 10.46 15.53
N ASN A 195 4.48 10.80 16.21
CA ASN A 195 4.65 10.55 17.65
C ASN A 195 5.36 11.76 18.33
N GLU A 196 5.73 11.60 19.59
CA GLU A 196 6.46 12.64 20.35
C GLU A 196 7.79 13.10 19.72
N LYS A 197 8.40 12.27 18.86
CA LYS A 197 9.65 12.59 18.14
C LYS A 197 9.39 13.31 16.82
N GLY A 198 8.13 13.50 16.43
CA GLY A 198 7.74 14.22 15.22
C GLY A 198 7.09 13.36 14.15
N ILE A 199 7.04 13.90 12.93
CA ILE A 199 6.43 13.28 11.76
C ILE A 199 7.50 12.48 11.01
N ARG A 200 7.11 11.27 10.57
CA ARG A 200 7.92 10.39 9.73
C ARG A 200 7.13 9.88 8.56
N LYS A 201 7.77 9.75 7.42
CA LYS A 201 7.19 9.08 6.24
C LYS A 201 7.07 7.58 6.49
N ILE A 202 6.05 6.96 5.92
CA ILE A 202 5.84 5.51 5.94
C ILE A 202 6.46 4.88 4.69
N GLU A 203 6.44 5.60 3.58
CA GLU A 203 6.94 5.18 2.28
C GLU A 203 8.02 6.13 1.73
N GLU A 204 8.89 5.61 0.87
CA GLU A 204 9.98 6.38 0.25
C GLU A 204 9.59 6.94 -1.12
N GLY A 205 8.74 6.22 -1.85
CA GLY A 205 8.35 6.56 -3.22
C GLY A 205 7.12 7.44 -3.31
N CYS A 206 6.80 7.85 -4.53
CA CYS A 206 5.60 8.60 -4.85
C CYS A 206 4.71 7.79 -5.81
N TYR A 207 3.41 7.75 -5.54
CA TYR A 207 2.41 7.08 -6.36
C TYR A 207 1.41 8.08 -6.92
N ALA A 208 1.73 8.67 -8.05
CA ALA A 208 0.99 9.78 -8.63
C ALA A 208 0.16 9.39 -9.87
N LYS A 209 -0.89 10.15 -10.15
CA LYS A 209 -1.61 10.09 -11.44
C LYS A 209 -0.79 10.79 -12.50
N SER A 210 -0.64 10.14 -13.67
CA SER A 210 0.07 10.71 -14.82
C SER A 210 -0.83 11.42 -15.83
N GLU A 211 -2.16 11.37 -15.65
CA GLU A 211 -3.11 12.01 -16.54
C GLU A 211 -2.99 13.53 -16.47
N GLY A 212 -2.76 14.16 -17.63
CA GLY A 212 -2.60 15.62 -17.73
C GLY A 212 -1.29 16.15 -17.14
N LEU A 213 -0.31 15.29 -16.86
CA LEU A 213 0.99 15.68 -16.33
C LEU A 213 1.79 16.43 -17.40
N THR A 214 2.06 17.71 -17.16
CA THR A 214 2.91 18.53 -18.02
C THR A 214 3.95 19.29 -17.19
N PRO A 215 5.11 19.67 -17.78
CA PRO A 215 6.11 20.44 -17.05
C PRO A 215 5.60 21.79 -16.55
N GLU A 216 4.61 22.38 -17.24
CA GLU A 216 4.07 23.70 -16.90
C GLU A 216 3.14 23.66 -15.68
N THR A 217 2.45 22.52 -15.47
CA THR A 217 1.44 22.38 -14.39
C THR A 217 1.92 21.57 -13.21
N HIS A 218 2.92 20.68 -13.40
CA HIS A 218 3.37 19.73 -12.39
C HIS A 218 4.89 19.47 -12.51
N GLU A 219 5.69 20.52 -12.57
CA GLU A 219 7.13 20.45 -12.87
C GLU A 219 7.87 19.40 -12.04
N THR A 220 7.70 19.41 -10.71
CA THR A 220 8.38 18.49 -9.80
C THR A 220 8.05 17.03 -10.09
N ILE A 221 6.75 16.71 -10.24
CA ILE A 221 6.30 15.33 -10.52
C ILE A 221 6.72 14.93 -11.93
N PHE A 222 6.60 15.83 -12.92
CA PHE A 222 7.01 15.57 -14.29
C PHE A 222 8.51 15.22 -14.37
N ASN A 223 9.36 16.02 -13.73
CA ASN A 223 10.80 15.78 -13.70
C ASN A 223 11.15 14.46 -13.00
N ALA A 224 10.47 14.10 -11.91
CA ALA A 224 10.65 12.82 -11.22
C ALA A 224 10.28 11.62 -12.12
N VAL A 225 9.20 11.73 -12.89
CA VAL A 225 8.80 10.72 -13.89
C VAL A 225 9.83 10.55 -14.99
N GLU A 226 10.32 11.64 -15.57
CA GLU A 226 11.34 11.60 -16.62
C GLU A 226 12.68 11.03 -16.09
N GLU A 227 13.02 11.30 -14.83
CA GLU A 227 14.18 10.69 -14.18
C GLU A 227 13.99 9.19 -13.97
N ALA A 228 12.82 8.77 -13.50
CA ALA A 228 12.50 7.35 -13.30
C ALA A 228 12.51 6.57 -14.64
N LYS A 229 12.04 7.19 -15.74
CA LYS A 229 12.17 6.63 -17.10
C LYS A 229 13.61 6.43 -17.50
N ARG A 230 14.48 7.43 -17.27
CA ARG A 230 15.91 7.34 -17.60
C ARG A 230 16.64 6.26 -16.80
N ARG A 231 16.21 6.02 -15.57
CA ARG A 231 16.77 4.97 -14.68
C ARG A 231 16.13 3.61 -14.89
N GLU A 232 15.14 3.49 -15.76
CA GLU A 232 14.36 2.26 -15.98
C GLU A 232 13.68 1.73 -14.70
N THR A 233 13.37 2.62 -13.76
CA THR A 233 12.68 2.30 -12.49
C THR A 233 11.21 2.65 -12.51
N LEU A 234 10.72 3.32 -13.58
CA LEU A 234 9.32 3.70 -13.70
C LEU A 234 8.43 2.47 -13.83
N VAL A 235 7.44 2.36 -12.96
CA VAL A 235 6.36 1.38 -13.09
C VAL A 235 5.06 2.10 -13.42
N VAL A 236 4.42 1.70 -14.53
CA VAL A 236 3.16 2.28 -14.97
C VAL A 236 2.03 1.28 -14.76
N GLU A 237 1.03 1.70 -13.99
CA GLU A 237 -0.21 0.95 -13.85
C GLU A 237 -1.17 1.33 -14.98
N ASN A 238 -1.79 0.34 -15.62
CA ASN A 238 -2.73 0.53 -16.73
C ASN A 238 -2.16 1.40 -17.87
N PRO A 239 -1.05 1.00 -18.53
CA PRO A 239 -0.33 1.84 -19.50
C PRO A 239 -1.15 2.25 -20.74
N GLY A 240 -2.33 1.70 -20.95
CA GLY A 240 -3.26 2.07 -22.03
C GLY A 240 -4.50 2.84 -21.57
N ALA A 241 -4.63 3.14 -20.29
CA ALA A 241 -5.77 3.85 -19.75
C ALA A 241 -5.50 5.34 -19.60
N ALA A 242 -6.54 6.18 -19.77
CA ALA A 242 -6.46 7.61 -19.55
C ALA A 242 -6.04 8.01 -18.11
N ASN A 243 -6.18 7.07 -17.16
CA ASN A 243 -5.84 7.21 -15.74
C ASN A 243 -4.63 6.34 -15.34
N ALA A 244 -3.63 6.21 -16.19
CA ALA A 244 -2.41 5.51 -15.81
C ALA A 244 -1.78 6.18 -14.57
N ARG A 245 -1.29 5.35 -13.63
CA ARG A 245 -0.60 5.81 -12.43
C ARG A 245 0.87 5.46 -12.52
N LEU A 246 1.68 6.29 -11.91
CA LEU A 246 3.13 6.13 -11.86
C LEU A 246 3.55 5.81 -10.43
N SER A 247 4.50 4.95 -10.27
CA SER A 247 5.14 4.63 -8.98
C SER A 247 6.64 4.87 -9.05
#